data_5b5b1509cb9acdd3b46673e76907b047
#
_entry.id   5b5b1509cb9acdd3b46673e76907b047
#
_cell.length_a   1.000
_cell.length_b   1.000
_cell.length_c   1.000
_cell.angle_alpha   90.00
_cell.angle_beta   90.00
_cell.angle_gamma   90.00
#
_symmetry.space_group_name_H-M   'P 1'
#
loop_
_entity.id
_entity.type
_entity.pdbx_description
1 polymer ?
#
loop_
_entity_poly.entity_id
_entity_poly.type
_entity_poly.pdbx_seq_one_letter_code
_entity_poly.pdbx_strand_id
1 'polypeptide(L)'
;IAARKAINKGKDLMIRCKVYYEQTLEDEAFLFANQTGIASKPSPAVTLNAYVMSRNKRAVAFKRAAQKGGVIIEKCTKFGDYRLGCINTALKIFDRIGSASFTDGLKIILEAWDGVSISLRADMLEGVLGFIDLYRDKYVRSLLVEQLKKHTPQEILNSGKLDLTLTGRKRFIHQIYEIYNEGIERKENYLPILF
;
A
#
# COMPACT_ATOMS: atom_id res chain seq x y z
N ILE A 1 -23.34 19.79 17.66
CA ILE A 1 -24.46 20.78 17.75
C ILE A 1 -24.66 21.23 19.22
N ALA A 2 -24.78 20.28 20.17
CA ALA A 2 -25.00 20.63 21.58
C ALA A 2 -23.92 21.58 22.19
N ALA A 3 -22.63 21.29 21.96
CA ALA A 3 -21.52 22.11 22.42
C ALA A 3 -21.55 23.55 21.84
N ARG A 4 -21.94 23.71 20.57
CA ARG A 4 -22.09 25.04 19.96
C ARG A 4 -23.32 25.80 20.45
N LYS A 5 -24.43 25.11 20.76
CA LYS A 5 -25.58 25.73 21.42
C LYS A 5 -25.22 26.28 22.81
N ALA A 6 -24.40 25.55 23.57
CA ALA A 6 -23.91 26.01 24.88
C ALA A 6 -23.05 27.29 24.76
N ILE A 7 -22.15 27.32 23.77
CA ILE A 7 -21.29 28.49 23.48
C ILE A 7 -22.14 29.68 23.02
N ASN A 8 -23.21 29.46 22.27
CA ASN A 8 -24.08 30.50 21.72
C ASN A 8 -25.25 30.87 22.68
N LYS A 9 -25.11 30.60 23.97
CA LYS A 9 -26.10 30.91 25.02
C LYS A 9 -27.53 30.43 24.70
N GLY A 10 -27.64 29.20 24.14
CA GLY A 10 -28.91 28.55 23.82
C GLY A 10 -29.61 29.03 22.54
N LYS A 11 -29.06 30.00 21.82
CA LYS A 11 -29.63 30.42 20.53
C LYS A 11 -29.34 29.43 19.43
N ASP A 12 -30.28 29.28 18.49
CA ASP A 12 -30.08 28.44 17.31
C ASP A 12 -29.00 29.03 16.40
N LEU A 13 -28.15 28.15 15.90
CA LEU A 13 -27.04 28.52 15.02
C LEU A 13 -27.47 28.28 13.57
N MET A 14 -27.53 29.35 12.80
CA MET A 14 -27.73 29.24 11.35
C MET A 14 -26.44 28.77 10.72
N ILE A 15 -26.50 27.61 10.07
CA ILE A 15 -25.35 27.00 9.38
C ILE A 15 -25.69 26.92 7.88
N ARG A 16 -24.80 27.40 7.03
CA ARG A 16 -24.91 27.12 5.60
C ARG A 16 -24.68 25.62 5.39
N CYS A 17 -25.64 24.96 4.78
CA CYS A 17 -25.52 23.56 4.37
C CYS A 17 -25.89 23.43 2.87
N LYS A 18 -25.26 22.46 2.21
CA LYS A 18 -25.62 22.03 0.88
C LYS A 18 -26.42 20.74 1.03
N VAL A 19 -27.65 20.75 0.57
CA VAL A 19 -28.53 19.57 0.65
C VAL A 19 -28.57 18.94 -0.74
N TYR A 20 -28.35 17.64 -0.79
CA TYR A 20 -28.49 16.85 -1.99
C TYR A 20 -29.74 15.97 -1.82
N TYR A 21 -30.57 15.90 -2.85
CA TYR A 21 -31.79 15.10 -2.85
C TYR A 21 -31.60 13.87 -3.74
N GLU A 22 -32.38 12.82 -3.45
CA GLU A 22 -32.46 11.60 -4.28
C GLU A 22 -31.09 10.91 -4.52
N GLN A 23 -30.19 11.01 -3.53
CA GLN A 23 -28.89 10.37 -3.63
C GLN A 23 -29.00 8.87 -3.35
N THR A 24 -28.32 8.09 -4.17
CA THR A 24 -28.09 6.68 -3.88
C THR A 24 -26.98 6.52 -2.85
N LEU A 25 -26.88 5.36 -2.21
CA LEU A 25 -25.76 5.04 -1.32
C LEU A 25 -24.39 5.17 -2.02
N GLU A 26 -24.37 4.91 -3.33
CA GLU A 26 -23.17 5.03 -4.16
C GLU A 26 -22.77 6.50 -4.34
N ASP A 27 -23.74 7.39 -4.56
CA ASP A 27 -23.52 8.83 -4.67
C ASP A 27 -23.05 9.43 -3.36
N GLU A 28 -23.66 9.05 -2.24
CA GLU A 28 -23.22 9.47 -0.91
C GLU A 28 -21.78 9.03 -0.62
N ALA A 29 -21.44 7.78 -0.92
CA ALA A 29 -20.09 7.25 -0.75
C ALA A 29 -19.07 7.98 -1.62
N PHE A 30 -19.44 8.33 -2.85
CA PHE A 30 -18.60 9.12 -3.75
C PHE A 30 -18.38 10.55 -3.22
N LEU A 31 -19.43 11.22 -2.79
CA LEU A 31 -19.35 12.55 -2.20
C LEU A 31 -18.48 12.56 -0.94
N PHE A 32 -18.66 11.56 -0.07
CA PHE A 32 -17.83 11.39 1.12
C PHE A 32 -16.34 11.20 0.78
N ALA A 33 -16.03 10.36 -0.20
CA ALA A 33 -14.66 10.09 -0.62
C ALA A 33 -13.95 11.33 -1.18
N ASN A 34 -14.70 12.24 -1.81
CA ASN A 34 -14.20 13.46 -2.43
C ASN A 34 -14.38 14.70 -1.54
N GLN A 35 -14.84 14.53 -0.30
CA GLN A 35 -15.08 15.64 0.61
C GLN A 35 -13.77 16.40 0.89
N THR A 36 -13.72 17.65 0.42
CA THR A 36 -12.63 18.60 0.67
C THR A 36 -13.19 19.72 1.53
N GLY A 37 -12.67 19.93 2.72
CA GLY A 37 -13.15 21.00 3.59
C GLY A 37 -12.43 21.09 4.93
N ILE A 38 -12.98 21.89 5.83
CA ILE A 38 -12.44 22.19 7.17
C ILE A 38 -12.47 20.96 8.09
N ALA A 39 -13.25 19.92 7.75
CA ALA A 39 -13.26 18.66 8.48
C ALA A 39 -11.94 17.90 8.29
N SER A 40 -11.50 17.18 9.31
CA SER A 40 -10.34 16.31 9.21
C SER A 40 -10.50 15.32 8.06
N LYS A 41 -9.49 15.23 7.18
CA LYS A 41 -9.52 14.30 6.05
C LYS A 41 -9.71 12.87 6.55
N PRO A 42 -10.60 12.08 5.93
CA PRO A 42 -10.75 10.67 6.25
C PRO A 42 -9.42 9.92 6.07
N SER A 43 -9.22 8.88 6.87
CA SER A 43 -8.04 8.03 6.66
C SER A 43 -8.04 7.38 5.28
N PRO A 44 -6.85 7.02 4.72
CA PRO A 44 -6.76 6.35 3.41
C PRO A 44 -7.61 5.09 3.30
N ALA A 45 -7.72 4.31 4.39
CA ALA A 45 -8.54 3.11 4.41
C ALA A 45 -10.04 3.41 4.32
N VAL A 46 -10.50 4.44 5.05
CA VAL A 46 -11.90 4.90 5.00
C VAL A 46 -12.24 5.44 3.61
N THR A 47 -11.35 6.26 3.03
CA THR A 47 -11.51 6.79 1.68
C THR A 47 -11.56 5.67 0.63
N LEU A 48 -10.67 4.68 0.72
CA LEU A 48 -10.68 3.52 -0.18
C LEU A 48 -12.00 2.75 -0.08
N ASN A 49 -12.50 2.51 1.15
CA ASN A 49 -13.77 1.80 1.32
C ASN A 49 -14.96 2.58 0.74
N ALA A 50 -14.99 3.90 0.87
CA ALA A 50 -16.01 4.74 0.24
C ALA A 50 -15.96 4.63 -1.30
N TYR A 51 -14.76 4.65 -1.90
CA TYR A 51 -14.60 4.42 -3.34
C TYR A 51 -15.02 3.00 -3.77
N VAL A 52 -14.79 1.98 -2.94
CA VAL A 52 -15.27 0.62 -3.22
C VAL A 52 -16.80 0.56 -3.18
N MET A 53 -17.43 1.22 -2.21
CA MET A 53 -18.89 1.29 -2.10
C MET A 53 -19.51 2.05 -3.28
N SER A 54 -18.87 3.11 -3.76
CA SER A 54 -19.28 3.84 -4.98
C SER A 54 -18.92 3.11 -6.29
N ARG A 55 -18.54 1.83 -6.22
CA ARG A 55 -18.18 0.98 -7.37
C ARG A 55 -17.08 1.56 -8.26
N ASN A 56 -16.20 2.38 -7.70
CA ASN A 56 -15.05 2.90 -8.43
C ASN A 56 -14.17 1.72 -8.91
N LYS A 57 -14.05 1.57 -10.23
CA LYS A 57 -13.37 0.42 -10.88
C LYS A 57 -11.95 0.20 -10.37
N ARG A 58 -11.18 1.30 -10.20
CA ARG A 58 -9.79 1.25 -9.72
C ARG A 58 -9.72 0.76 -8.27
N ALA A 59 -10.55 1.30 -7.38
CA ALA A 59 -10.59 0.91 -5.97
C ALA A 59 -11.01 -0.55 -5.77
N VAL A 60 -12.02 -1.00 -6.54
CA VAL A 60 -12.49 -2.40 -6.55
C VAL A 60 -11.38 -3.34 -7.05
N ALA A 61 -10.71 -3.00 -8.15
CA ALA A 61 -9.62 -3.79 -8.71
C ALA A 61 -8.44 -3.90 -7.72
N PHE A 62 -8.02 -2.79 -7.11
CA PHE A 62 -6.98 -2.77 -6.10
C PHE A 62 -7.32 -3.66 -4.90
N LYS A 63 -8.53 -3.52 -4.33
CA LYS A 63 -8.97 -4.32 -3.19
C LYS A 63 -8.98 -5.82 -3.52
N ARG A 64 -9.47 -6.19 -4.72
CA ARG A 64 -9.45 -7.58 -5.19
C ARG A 64 -8.03 -8.12 -5.37
N ALA A 65 -7.12 -7.32 -5.92
CA ALA A 65 -5.72 -7.70 -6.08
C ALA A 65 -5.03 -7.94 -4.74
N ALA A 66 -5.24 -7.06 -3.76
CA ALA A 66 -4.75 -7.23 -2.40
C ALA A 66 -5.29 -8.50 -1.74
N GLN A 67 -6.59 -8.75 -1.82
CA GLN A 67 -7.21 -9.97 -1.29
C GLN A 67 -6.68 -11.25 -1.97
N LYS A 68 -6.53 -11.25 -3.29
CA LYS A 68 -5.91 -12.36 -4.04
C LYS A 68 -4.44 -12.56 -3.68
N GLY A 69 -3.75 -11.49 -3.29
CA GLY A 69 -2.38 -11.51 -2.78
C GLY A 69 -2.27 -12.01 -1.33
N GLY A 70 -3.40 -12.28 -0.65
CA GLY A 70 -3.44 -12.82 0.71
C GLY A 70 -3.40 -11.77 1.82
N VAL A 71 -3.53 -10.47 1.50
CA VAL A 71 -3.52 -9.41 2.51
C VAL A 71 -4.91 -8.81 2.74
N ILE A 72 -5.13 -8.34 3.97
CA ILE A 72 -6.39 -7.76 4.42
C ILE A 72 -6.28 -6.23 4.41
N ILE A 73 -7.28 -5.58 3.83
CA ILE A 73 -7.47 -4.13 3.95
C ILE A 73 -8.68 -3.90 4.85
N GLU A 74 -8.43 -3.40 6.05
CA GLU A 74 -9.47 -3.08 7.04
C GLU A 74 -10.26 -1.83 6.67
N LYS A 75 -11.45 -1.68 7.27
CA LYS A 75 -12.27 -0.46 7.10
C LYS A 75 -11.61 0.80 7.68
N CYS A 76 -10.78 0.65 8.69
CA CYS A 76 -9.94 1.70 9.26
C CYS A 76 -8.48 1.24 9.26
N THR A 77 -7.55 2.20 9.29
CA THR A 77 -6.12 1.87 9.29
C THR A 77 -5.78 1.09 10.56
N LYS A 78 -5.44 -0.18 10.40
CA LYS A 78 -4.90 -1.04 11.46
C LYS A 78 -3.62 -1.66 10.97
N PHE A 79 -2.64 -1.73 11.87
CA PHE A 79 -1.41 -2.46 11.67
C PHE A 79 -1.53 -3.85 12.30
N GLY A 80 -0.84 -4.81 11.76
CA GLY A 80 -0.84 -6.19 12.23
C GLY A 80 -0.46 -7.14 11.09
N ASP A 81 -0.32 -8.40 11.42
CA ASP A 81 0.07 -9.42 10.45
C ASP A 81 -1.02 -9.59 9.38
N TYR A 82 -0.60 -9.83 8.16
CA TYR A 82 -1.43 -9.89 6.95
C TYR A 82 -2.24 -8.61 6.65
N ARG A 83 -1.99 -7.49 7.34
CA ARG A 83 -2.75 -6.24 7.17
C ARG A 83 -1.99 -5.21 6.40
N LEU A 84 -2.58 -4.75 5.31
CA LEU A 84 -2.02 -3.69 4.47
C LEU A 84 -2.46 -2.31 5.01
N GLY A 85 -1.59 -1.66 5.77
CA GLY A 85 -1.86 -0.35 6.38
C GLY A 85 -1.43 0.85 5.54
N CYS A 86 -0.42 0.70 4.67
CA CYS A 86 0.13 1.78 3.85
C CYS A 86 -0.62 1.94 2.51
N ILE A 87 -1.94 2.16 2.59
CA ILE A 87 -2.88 2.14 1.44
C ILE A 87 -2.45 3.06 0.30
N ASN A 88 -2.03 4.29 0.60
CA ASN A 88 -1.66 5.26 -0.44
C ASN A 88 -0.41 4.81 -1.23
N THR A 89 0.60 4.27 -0.56
CA THR A 89 1.80 3.72 -1.20
C THR A 89 1.44 2.50 -2.02
N ALA A 90 0.70 1.56 -1.44
CA ALA A 90 0.28 0.35 -2.13
C ALA A 90 -0.56 0.64 -3.38
N LEU A 91 -1.47 1.62 -3.32
CA LEU A 91 -2.29 2.04 -4.46
C LEU A 91 -1.44 2.65 -5.58
N LYS A 92 -0.43 3.49 -5.24
CA LYS A 92 0.51 4.03 -6.22
C LYS A 92 1.33 2.94 -6.91
N ILE A 93 1.76 1.95 -6.14
CA ILE A 93 2.50 0.80 -6.70
C ILE A 93 1.58 -0.01 -7.61
N PHE A 94 0.36 -0.33 -7.17
CA PHE A 94 -0.65 -1.03 -7.96
C PHE A 94 -0.91 -0.35 -9.32
N ASP A 95 -1.05 0.97 -9.34
CA ASP A 95 -1.26 1.73 -10.58
C ASP A 95 -0.06 1.64 -11.53
N ARG A 96 1.14 1.55 -10.98
CA ARG A 96 2.39 1.49 -11.75
C ARG A 96 2.64 0.12 -12.35
N ILE A 97 2.46 -0.96 -11.57
CA ILE A 97 2.86 -2.31 -11.97
C ILE A 97 1.70 -3.19 -12.46
N GLY A 98 0.47 -2.76 -12.21
CA GLY A 98 -0.75 -3.49 -12.58
C GLY A 98 -1.15 -4.58 -11.60
N SER A 99 -2.38 -5.11 -11.79
CA SER A 99 -3.03 -6.04 -10.86
C SER A 99 -2.29 -7.37 -10.69
N ALA A 100 -1.79 -7.94 -11.79
CA ALA A 100 -1.13 -9.25 -11.78
C ALA A 100 0.19 -9.20 -10.99
N SER A 101 1.10 -8.30 -11.37
CA SER A 101 2.41 -8.13 -10.71
C SER A 101 2.26 -7.71 -9.26
N PHE A 102 1.27 -6.86 -8.93
CA PHE A 102 0.98 -6.47 -7.56
C PHE A 102 0.55 -7.67 -6.70
N THR A 103 -0.37 -8.49 -7.23
CA THR A 103 -0.85 -9.69 -6.55
C THR A 103 0.27 -10.70 -6.33
N ASP A 104 1.09 -10.95 -7.35
CA ASP A 104 2.21 -11.90 -7.25
C ASP A 104 3.29 -11.41 -6.29
N GLY A 105 3.62 -10.13 -6.33
CA GLY A 105 4.56 -9.52 -5.41
C GLY A 105 4.11 -9.60 -3.94
N LEU A 106 2.83 -9.42 -3.65
CA LEU A 106 2.30 -9.66 -2.31
C LEU A 106 2.45 -11.12 -1.88
N LYS A 107 2.20 -12.08 -2.78
CA LYS A 107 2.41 -13.50 -2.48
C LYS A 107 3.88 -13.81 -2.18
N ILE A 108 4.82 -13.21 -2.91
CA ILE A 108 6.26 -13.35 -2.65
C ILE A 108 6.58 -12.85 -1.23
N ILE A 109 6.07 -11.70 -0.83
CA ILE A 109 6.25 -11.14 0.51
C ILE A 109 5.70 -12.09 1.58
N LEU A 110 4.49 -12.64 1.38
CA LEU A 110 3.88 -13.57 2.32
C LEU A 110 4.63 -14.91 2.38
N GLU A 111 5.08 -15.43 1.26
CA GLU A 111 5.89 -16.66 1.22
C GLU A 111 7.25 -16.50 1.92
N ALA A 112 7.86 -15.31 1.81
CA ALA A 112 9.15 -15.04 2.44
C ALA A 112 9.01 -14.86 3.95
N TRP A 113 7.99 -14.16 4.43
CA TRP A 113 7.94 -13.68 5.83
C TRP A 113 6.59 -13.89 6.52
N ASP A 114 5.74 -14.78 6.00
CA ASP A 114 4.47 -15.18 6.63
C ASP A 114 3.57 -13.99 7.04
N GLY A 115 3.59 -12.93 6.25
CA GLY A 115 2.71 -11.77 6.45
C GLY A 115 2.96 -10.95 7.70
N VAL A 116 4.12 -11.11 8.36
CA VAL A 116 4.49 -10.30 9.52
C VAL A 116 4.36 -8.81 9.21
N SER A 117 3.78 -8.03 10.14
CA SER A 117 3.35 -6.64 9.89
C SER A 117 4.44 -5.73 9.32
N ILE A 118 5.70 -5.97 9.69
CA ILE A 118 6.84 -5.19 9.22
C ILE A 118 7.14 -5.41 7.73
N SER A 119 6.88 -6.62 7.19
CA SER A 119 7.07 -6.95 5.77
C SER A 119 6.07 -6.22 4.86
N LEU A 120 4.95 -5.75 5.41
CA LEU A 120 3.90 -5.03 4.70
C LEU A 120 3.97 -3.50 4.87
N ARG A 121 5.11 -2.97 5.37
CA ARG A 121 5.35 -1.52 5.44
C ARG A 121 5.63 -0.94 4.06
N ALA A 122 5.42 0.37 3.95
CA ALA A 122 5.59 1.11 2.69
C ALA A 122 6.96 0.88 2.03
N ASP A 123 8.03 0.94 2.82
CA ASP A 123 9.40 0.79 2.35
C ASP A 123 9.66 -0.62 1.80
N MET A 124 9.14 -1.66 2.48
CA MET A 124 9.23 -3.06 2.03
C MET A 124 8.46 -3.29 0.74
N LEU A 125 7.24 -2.75 0.64
CA LEU A 125 6.46 -2.83 -0.60
C LEU A 125 7.18 -2.12 -1.76
N GLU A 126 7.72 -0.91 -1.53
CA GLU A 126 8.51 -0.20 -2.55
C GLU A 126 9.77 -0.97 -2.94
N GLY A 127 10.43 -1.63 -1.99
CA GLY A 127 11.59 -2.48 -2.26
C GLY A 127 11.24 -3.68 -3.12
N VAL A 128 10.40 -4.58 -2.62
CA VAL A 128 10.09 -5.86 -3.29
C VAL A 128 9.30 -5.65 -4.57
N LEU A 129 8.22 -4.86 -4.54
CA LEU A 129 7.41 -4.62 -5.72
C LEU A 129 8.11 -3.71 -6.74
N GLY A 130 8.99 -2.82 -6.28
CA GLY A 130 9.85 -2.03 -7.14
C GLY A 130 10.91 -2.87 -7.85
N PHE A 131 11.50 -3.84 -7.16
CA PHE A 131 12.40 -4.84 -7.77
C PHE A 131 11.67 -5.67 -8.84
N ILE A 132 10.49 -6.19 -8.53
CA ILE A 132 9.66 -6.96 -9.47
C ILE A 132 9.31 -6.12 -10.71
N ASP A 133 8.97 -4.85 -10.54
CA ASP A 133 8.68 -3.94 -11.66
C ASP A 133 9.91 -3.71 -12.54
N LEU A 134 11.08 -3.55 -11.94
CA LEU A 134 12.32 -3.24 -12.62
C LEU A 134 12.86 -4.44 -13.41
N TYR A 135 12.80 -5.63 -12.82
CA TYR A 135 13.38 -6.84 -13.38
C TYR A 135 12.37 -7.78 -14.05
N ARG A 136 11.06 -7.58 -13.87
CA ARG A 136 9.95 -8.33 -14.50
C ARG A 136 10.31 -9.79 -14.84
N ASP A 137 10.44 -10.12 -16.12
CA ASP A 137 10.68 -11.50 -16.60
C ASP A 137 12.14 -11.95 -16.46
N LYS A 138 13.01 -11.15 -15.86
CA LYS A 138 14.44 -11.46 -15.73
C LYS A 138 14.81 -12.16 -14.42
N TYR A 139 13.96 -12.06 -13.39
CA TYR A 139 14.23 -12.70 -12.11
C TYR A 139 13.53 -14.07 -12.00
N VAL A 140 14.15 -14.98 -11.26
CA VAL A 140 13.58 -16.29 -10.95
C VAL A 140 12.81 -16.17 -9.61
N ARG A 141 11.48 -16.36 -9.66
CA ARG A 141 10.59 -16.16 -8.51
C ARG A 141 10.99 -17.00 -7.29
N SER A 142 11.24 -18.30 -7.49
CA SER A 142 11.63 -19.20 -6.41
C SER A 142 12.93 -18.78 -5.73
N LEU A 143 13.92 -18.35 -6.53
CA LEU A 143 15.19 -17.85 -6.01
C LEU A 143 14.99 -16.57 -5.19
N LEU A 144 14.17 -15.62 -5.67
CA LEU A 144 13.87 -14.41 -4.91
C LEU A 144 13.28 -14.75 -3.54
N VAL A 145 12.29 -15.65 -3.48
CA VAL A 145 11.68 -16.07 -2.21
C VAL A 145 12.71 -16.74 -1.29
N GLU A 146 13.55 -17.62 -1.84
CA GLU A 146 14.60 -18.31 -1.08
C GLU A 146 15.62 -17.33 -0.48
N GLN A 147 16.08 -16.38 -1.28
CA GLN A 147 17.01 -15.36 -0.80
C GLN A 147 16.38 -14.44 0.24
N LEU A 148 15.15 -13.98 0.02
CA LEU A 148 14.43 -13.14 0.97
C LEU A 148 14.24 -13.82 2.33
N LYS A 149 14.03 -15.14 2.37
CA LYS A 149 13.90 -15.92 3.62
C LYS A 149 15.16 -15.94 4.49
N LYS A 150 16.32 -15.66 3.93
CA LYS A 150 17.58 -15.61 4.68
C LYS A 150 17.72 -14.32 5.51
N HIS A 151 16.93 -13.30 5.20
CA HIS A 151 16.98 -11.98 5.81
C HIS A 151 15.65 -11.64 6.48
N THR A 152 15.71 -10.99 7.63
CA THR A 152 14.49 -10.47 8.26
C THR A 152 14.06 -9.14 7.61
N PRO A 153 12.75 -8.83 7.56
CA PRO A 153 12.28 -7.53 7.07
C PRO A 153 12.89 -6.34 7.82
N GLN A 154 13.21 -6.52 9.11
CA GLN A 154 13.83 -5.46 9.92
C GLN A 154 15.26 -5.15 9.49
N GLU A 155 16.06 -6.18 9.17
CA GLU A 155 17.42 -6.02 8.66
C GLU A 155 17.39 -5.25 7.33
N ILE A 156 16.55 -5.65 6.39
CA ILE A 156 16.38 -4.99 5.09
C ILE A 156 16.00 -3.50 5.26
N LEU A 157 15.04 -3.21 6.15
CA LEU A 157 14.64 -1.84 6.45
C LEU A 157 15.76 -1.02 7.06
N ASN A 158 16.54 -1.59 7.96
CA ASN A 158 17.65 -0.91 8.60
C ASN A 158 18.76 -0.62 7.59
N SER A 159 19.15 -1.60 6.79
CA SER A 159 20.16 -1.44 5.73
C SER A 159 19.74 -0.40 4.69
N GLY A 160 18.49 -0.45 4.23
CA GLY A 160 17.96 0.55 3.29
C GLY A 160 17.91 1.98 3.86
N LYS A 161 17.74 2.14 5.17
CA LYS A 161 17.80 3.47 5.81
C LYS A 161 19.22 3.98 5.96
N LEU A 162 20.18 3.10 6.16
CA LEU A 162 21.60 3.43 6.28
C LEU A 162 22.26 3.70 4.93
N ASP A 163 21.68 3.19 3.84
CA ASP A 163 22.19 3.46 2.49
C ASP A 163 21.95 4.93 2.11
N LEU A 164 23.01 5.71 2.16
CA LEU A 164 23.02 7.13 1.79
C LEU A 164 23.43 7.38 0.33
N THR A 165 23.78 6.33 -0.41
CA THR A 165 24.20 6.43 -1.82
C THR A 165 23.02 6.64 -2.76
N LEU A 166 21.86 6.15 -2.37
CA LEU A 166 20.61 6.24 -3.12
C LEU A 166 19.55 7.03 -2.36
N THR A 167 18.53 7.53 -3.06
CA THR A 167 17.45 8.32 -2.47
C THR A 167 16.09 7.65 -2.61
N GLY A 168 15.23 7.90 -1.62
CA GLY A 168 13.83 7.45 -1.65
C GLY A 168 13.71 5.93 -1.79
N ARG A 169 12.79 5.48 -2.66
CA ARG A 169 12.51 4.06 -2.89
C ARG A 169 13.68 3.26 -3.47
N LYS A 170 14.60 3.92 -4.19
CA LYS A 170 15.73 3.23 -4.84
C LYS A 170 16.60 2.50 -3.83
N ARG A 171 16.75 3.05 -2.61
CA ARG A 171 17.50 2.40 -1.53
C ARG A 171 16.96 1.00 -1.21
N PHE A 172 15.65 0.87 -1.10
CA PHE A 172 15.02 -0.41 -0.76
C PHE A 172 15.01 -1.38 -1.94
N ILE A 173 14.85 -0.88 -3.18
CA ILE A 173 15.01 -1.70 -4.38
C ILE A 173 16.44 -2.26 -4.46
N HIS A 174 17.43 -1.45 -4.14
CA HIS A 174 18.84 -1.85 -4.11
C HIS A 174 19.10 -2.94 -3.07
N GLN A 175 18.52 -2.83 -1.87
CA GLN A 175 18.66 -3.90 -0.86
C GLN A 175 18.08 -5.24 -1.37
N ILE A 176 16.92 -5.23 -2.03
CA ILE A 176 16.35 -6.46 -2.60
C ILE A 176 17.21 -6.99 -3.74
N TYR A 177 17.78 -6.11 -4.55
CA TYR A 177 18.72 -6.46 -5.63
C TYR A 177 19.98 -7.15 -5.08
N GLU A 178 20.61 -6.60 -4.04
CA GLU A 178 21.78 -7.18 -3.38
C GLU A 178 21.45 -8.56 -2.79
N ILE A 179 20.34 -8.68 -2.08
CA ILE A 179 19.85 -9.93 -1.51
C ILE A 179 19.58 -10.97 -2.61
N TYR A 180 18.94 -10.58 -3.72
CA TYR A 180 18.68 -11.51 -4.83
C TYR A 180 19.97 -12.07 -5.40
N ASN A 181 21.00 -11.24 -5.58
CA ASN A 181 22.28 -11.62 -6.19
C ASN A 181 23.26 -12.27 -5.19
N GLU A 182 22.92 -12.33 -3.88
CA GLU A 182 23.80 -12.87 -2.86
C GLU A 182 24.10 -14.34 -3.10
N GLY A 183 25.39 -14.68 -3.22
CA GLY A 183 25.85 -16.06 -3.39
C GLY A 183 25.50 -16.68 -4.75
N ILE A 184 25.07 -15.90 -5.74
CA ILE A 184 24.80 -16.41 -7.08
C ILE A 184 26.12 -16.57 -7.85
N GLU A 185 26.57 -17.81 -7.95
CA GLU A 185 27.78 -18.15 -8.75
C GLU A 185 27.49 -18.25 -10.26
N ARG A 186 26.23 -18.56 -10.64
CA ARG A 186 25.84 -18.75 -12.04
C ARG A 186 25.50 -17.41 -12.68
N LYS A 187 26.28 -16.98 -13.67
CA LYS A 187 26.06 -15.75 -14.45
C LYS A 187 24.67 -15.64 -15.08
N GLU A 188 24.01 -16.77 -15.36
CA GLU A 188 22.67 -16.83 -15.97
C GLU A 188 21.58 -16.25 -15.08
N ASN A 189 21.71 -16.35 -13.75
CA ASN A 189 20.72 -15.86 -12.79
C ASN A 189 21.11 -14.52 -12.14
N TYR A 190 22.32 -14.03 -12.43
CA TYR A 190 22.79 -12.77 -11.90
C TYR A 190 22.15 -11.59 -12.64
N LEU A 191 21.51 -10.72 -11.91
CA LEU A 191 20.86 -9.53 -12.49
C LEU A 191 21.83 -8.34 -12.56
N PRO A 192 21.87 -7.58 -13.67
CA PRO A 192 22.65 -6.36 -13.77
C PRO A 192 21.99 -5.21 -12.99
N ILE A 193 22.77 -4.22 -12.58
CA ILE A 193 22.25 -2.96 -12.00
C ILE A 193 21.47 -2.19 -13.07
N LEU A 194 20.23 -1.78 -12.76
CA LEU A 194 19.33 -1.05 -13.66
C LEU A 194 18.89 0.33 -13.13
N PHE A 195 19.44 0.83 -12.02
CA PHE A 195 19.00 2.10 -11.37
C PHE A 195 20.17 2.99 -10.94
#